data_88649386d5fd5474f752dc6698f2b61a
#
_entry.id   88649386d5fd5474f752dc6698f2b61a
#
_cell.length_a   1.000
_cell.length_b   1.000
_cell.length_c   1.000
_cell.angle_alpha   90.00
_cell.angle_beta   90.00
_cell.angle_gamma   90.00
#
_symmetry.space_group_name_H-M   'P 1'
#
loop_
_entity.id
_entity.type
_entity.pdbx_description
1 polymer ?
#
loop_
_entity_poly.entity_id
_entity_poly.type
_entity_poly.pdbx_seq_one_letter_code
_entity_poly.pdbx_strand_id
1 'polypeptide(L)'
;GIVDGNLLIPFIGLFVFITAAGENRMVQIDGILEQHQVKDIVRRFYTRIYQQDAMEHPVEELTHGLEHNFLVFDEWQNLVGTLSEDQLMKAIRKKDFGSPVSHYLHHGSEGLLPADDLRSAVHKLQSSQVGILPVYEGGELIGVVDTQSINNFLAIQQGKKQGKKKSSVPQLARNGALPGEA
;
A
#
# COMPACT_ATOMS: atom_id res chain seq x y z
N GLY A 1 21.48 33.10 38.28
CA GLY A 1 21.32 33.22 36.87
C GLY A 1 22.35 32.43 36.07
N ILE A 2 22.20 31.18 35.82
CA ILE A 2 22.92 30.42 34.76
C ILE A 2 22.05 29.19 34.45
N VAL A 3 21.01 29.32 33.61
CA VAL A 3 20.27 28.19 33.07
C VAL A 3 19.66 28.50 31.70
N ASP A 4 20.21 29.41 30.88
CA ASP A 4 19.56 29.83 29.64
C ASP A 4 20.31 29.45 28.35
N GLY A 5 21.14 28.42 28.36
CA GLY A 5 21.94 28.10 27.17
C GLY A 5 21.77 26.71 26.54
N ASN A 6 21.17 25.73 27.19
CA ASN A 6 21.38 24.34 26.78
C ASN A 6 20.13 23.51 26.45
N LEU A 7 18.92 24.06 26.49
CA LEU A 7 17.72 23.33 26.12
C LEU A 7 17.46 23.26 24.59
N LEU A 8 18.05 24.18 23.83
CA LEU A 8 17.93 24.20 22.35
C LEU A 8 18.74 23.10 21.65
N ILE A 9 19.90 22.74 22.24
CA ILE A 9 20.80 21.73 21.65
C ILE A 9 20.16 20.33 21.61
N PRO A 10 19.55 19.82 22.69
CA PRO A 10 18.86 18.52 22.61
C PRO A 10 17.62 18.55 21.70
N PHE A 11 16.92 19.69 21.57
CA PHE A 11 15.81 19.84 20.63
C PHE A 11 16.26 19.78 19.17
N ILE A 12 17.36 20.43 18.83
CA ILE A 12 17.95 20.37 17.47
C ILE A 12 18.45 18.95 17.18
N GLY A 13 19.09 18.30 18.12
CA GLY A 13 19.56 16.92 17.98
C GLY A 13 18.40 15.93 17.79
N LEU A 14 17.31 16.10 18.52
CA LEU A 14 16.11 15.29 18.36
C LEU A 14 15.42 15.53 17.00
N PHE A 15 15.35 16.78 16.55
CA PHE A 15 14.76 17.13 15.25
C PHE A 15 15.57 16.56 14.08
N VAL A 16 16.91 16.67 14.15
CA VAL A 16 17.82 16.08 13.14
C VAL A 16 17.73 14.55 13.14
N PHE A 17 17.59 13.92 14.30
CA PHE A 17 17.44 12.47 14.41
C PHE A 17 16.11 11.99 13.81
N ILE A 18 15.01 12.71 14.03
CA ILE A 18 13.69 12.37 13.46
C ILE A 18 13.69 12.55 11.94
N THR A 19 14.31 13.62 11.41
CA THR A 19 14.42 13.86 9.96
C THR A 19 15.34 12.83 9.29
N ALA A 20 16.47 12.50 9.86
CA ALA A 20 17.39 11.49 9.35
C ALA A 20 16.77 10.08 9.34
N ALA A 21 15.97 9.74 10.36
CA ALA A 21 15.25 8.47 10.42
C ALA A 21 14.13 8.40 9.34
N GLY A 22 13.52 9.53 9.01
CA GLY A 22 12.53 9.65 7.92
C GLY A 22 13.13 9.47 6.54
N GLU A 23 14.26 10.10 6.26
CA GLU A 23 14.97 9.99 4.98
C GLU A 23 15.45 8.55 4.71
N ASN A 24 15.99 7.87 5.70
CA ASN A 24 16.40 6.46 5.55
C ASN A 24 15.24 5.51 5.23
N ARG A 25 14.05 5.77 5.72
CA ARG A 25 12.86 4.97 5.39
C ARG A 25 12.39 5.18 3.95
N MET A 26 12.38 6.43 3.49
CA MET A 26 12.00 6.74 2.10
C MET A 26 12.96 6.11 1.10
N VAL A 27 14.26 6.23 1.29
CA VAL A 27 15.28 5.62 0.43
C VAL A 27 15.16 4.09 0.38
N GLN A 28 14.82 3.46 1.50
CA GLN A 28 14.63 2.00 1.55
C GLN A 28 13.37 1.55 0.80
N ILE A 29 12.28 2.30 0.90
CA ILE A 29 11.04 2.03 0.17
C ILE A 29 11.27 2.20 -1.34
N ASP A 30 11.88 3.28 -1.76
CA ASP A 30 12.21 3.54 -3.17
C ASP A 30 13.05 2.41 -3.77
N GLY A 31 14.08 1.96 -3.06
CA GLY A 31 14.89 0.84 -3.51
C GLY A 31 14.14 -0.49 -3.61
N ILE A 32 13.11 -0.72 -2.79
CA ILE A 32 12.24 -1.88 -2.92
C ILE A 32 11.36 -1.74 -4.16
N LEU A 33 10.74 -0.58 -4.34
CA LEU A 33 9.84 -0.32 -5.47
C LEU A 33 10.53 -0.42 -6.83
N GLU A 34 11.79 0.02 -6.93
CA GLU A 34 12.58 -0.09 -8.17
C GLU A 34 12.98 -1.51 -8.56
N GLN A 35 13.11 -2.41 -7.60
CA GLN A 35 13.55 -3.78 -7.83
C GLN A 35 12.40 -4.76 -8.11
N HIS A 36 11.16 -4.29 -8.05
CA HIS A 36 9.97 -5.13 -8.19
C HIS A 36 9.02 -4.64 -9.29
N GLN A 37 8.25 -5.56 -9.82
CA GLN A 37 7.27 -5.32 -10.88
C GLN A 37 5.85 -5.57 -10.39
N VAL A 38 4.87 -5.05 -11.12
CA VAL A 38 3.44 -5.24 -10.85
C VAL A 38 3.07 -6.71 -10.71
N LYS A 39 3.67 -7.61 -11.53
CA LYS A 39 3.45 -9.06 -11.44
C LYS A 39 3.73 -9.67 -10.06
N ASP A 40 4.61 -9.03 -9.26
CA ASP A 40 5.00 -9.53 -7.95
C ASP A 40 3.93 -9.30 -6.87
N ILE A 41 2.97 -8.40 -7.15
CA ILE A 41 1.93 -7.98 -6.19
C ILE A 41 0.51 -8.05 -6.75
N VAL A 42 0.33 -8.36 -8.03
CA VAL A 42 -1.00 -8.43 -8.65
C VAL A 42 -1.89 -9.41 -7.91
N ARG A 43 -3.07 -8.95 -7.52
CA ARG A 43 -4.10 -9.75 -6.86
C ARG A 43 -5.13 -10.21 -7.90
N ARG A 44 -5.23 -11.52 -8.07
CA ARG A 44 -6.11 -12.13 -9.09
C ARG A 44 -7.55 -12.31 -8.60
N PHE A 45 -7.75 -12.37 -7.29
CA PHE A 45 -9.06 -12.48 -6.66
C PHE A 45 -9.45 -11.12 -6.09
N TYR A 46 -10.55 -10.57 -6.57
CA TYR A 46 -11.10 -9.28 -6.17
C TYR A 46 -12.61 -9.28 -6.35
N THR A 47 -13.30 -8.51 -5.54
CA THR A 47 -14.75 -8.35 -5.62
C THR A 47 -15.13 -7.49 -6.81
N ARG A 48 -16.07 -7.96 -7.61
CA ARG A 48 -16.63 -7.21 -8.74
C ARG A 48 -17.91 -6.52 -8.31
N ILE A 49 -17.96 -5.22 -8.51
CA ILE A 49 -19.16 -4.41 -8.29
C ILE A 49 -19.71 -4.01 -9.65
N TYR A 50 -21.03 -4.00 -9.78
CA TYR A 50 -21.68 -3.60 -11.03
C TYR A 50 -22.25 -2.19 -10.90
N GLN A 51 -22.22 -1.43 -12.00
CA GLN A 51 -22.66 -0.03 -12.00
C GLN A 51 -24.14 0.15 -11.63
N GLN A 52 -24.98 -0.88 -11.85
CA GLN A 52 -26.41 -0.90 -11.50
C GLN A 52 -26.68 -1.39 -10.08
N ASP A 53 -25.68 -1.94 -9.38
CA ASP A 53 -25.85 -2.36 -7.98
C ASP A 53 -26.22 -1.16 -7.12
N ALA A 54 -27.03 -1.38 -6.08
CA ALA A 54 -27.27 -0.37 -5.07
C ALA A 54 -25.99 -0.17 -4.23
N MET A 55 -25.77 1.05 -3.77
CA MET A 55 -24.60 1.40 -2.93
C MET A 55 -24.53 0.61 -1.62
N GLU A 56 -25.63 -0.01 -1.19
CA GLU A 56 -25.67 -0.93 -0.04
C GLU A 56 -24.68 -2.10 -0.23
N HIS A 57 -24.64 -2.69 -1.44
CA HIS A 57 -23.76 -3.84 -1.74
C HIS A 57 -22.26 -3.54 -1.51
N PRO A 58 -21.63 -2.55 -2.16
CA PRO A 58 -20.23 -2.25 -1.88
C PRO A 58 -19.95 -1.73 -0.48
N VAL A 59 -20.95 -1.16 0.21
CA VAL A 59 -20.82 -0.77 1.63
C VAL A 59 -20.81 -2.00 2.54
N GLU A 60 -21.60 -3.03 2.24
CA GLU A 60 -21.55 -4.31 2.95
C GLU A 60 -20.22 -5.01 2.73
N GLU A 61 -19.70 -5.03 1.50
CA GLU A 61 -18.38 -5.57 1.17
C GLU A 61 -17.25 -4.84 1.92
N LEU A 62 -17.32 -3.52 2.03
CA LEU A 62 -16.38 -2.73 2.85
C LEU A 62 -16.41 -3.15 4.33
N THR A 63 -17.59 -3.48 4.86
CA THR A 63 -17.77 -3.84 6.27
C THR A 63 -17.26 -5.25 6.58
N HIS A 64 -17.46 -6.18 5.67
CA HIS A 64 -17.15 -7.61 5.88
C HIS A 64 -15.85 -8.05 5.21
N GLY A 65 -15.34 -7.28 4.25
CA GLY A 65 -14.18 -7.60 3.46
C GLY A 65 -12.92 -6.86 3.91
N LEU A 66 -11.82 -7.22 3.27
CA LEU A 66 -10.53 -6.55 3.37
C LEU A 66 -10.34 -5.54 2.23
N GLU A 67 -11.35 -5.37 1.38
CA GLU A 67 -11.30 -4.52 0.20
C GLU A 67 -11.94 -3.17 0.49
N HIS A 68 -11.24 -2.09 0.17
CA HIS A 68 -11.66 -0.71 0.38
C HIS A 68 -11.93 0.03 -0.93
N ASN A 69 -11.48 -0.54 -2.03
CA ASN A 69 -11.62 0.03 -3.37
C ASN A 69 -12.01 -1.09 -4.34
N PHE A 70 -12.89 -0.80 -5.27
CA PHE A 70 -13.50 -1.79 -6.16
C PHE A 70 -13.39 -1.38 -7.62
N LEU A 71 -13.23 -2.38 -8.49
CA LEU A 71 -13.48 -2.21 -9.92
C LEU A 71 -14.98 -2.33 -10.19
N VAL A 72 -15.50 -1.44 -11.03
CA VAL A 72 -16.93 -1.39 -11.39
C VAL A 72 -17.12 -1.81 -12.84
N PHE A 73 -18.06 -2.73 -13.06
CA PHE A 73 -18.34 -3.34 -14.35
C PHE A 73 -19.76 -3.00 -14.83
N ASP A 74 -19.96 -3.05 -16.16
CA ASP A 74 -21.29 -3.04 -16.76
C ASP A 74 -21.89 -4.46 -16.83
N GLU A 75 -23.10 -4.57 -17.37
CA GLU A 75 -23.80 -5.83 -17.56
C GLU A 75 -23.10 -6.78 -18.57
N TRP A 76 -22.25 -6.25 -19.43
CA TRP A 76 -21.46 -7.02 -20.41
C TRP A 76 -20.06 -7.38 -19.90
N GLN A 77 -19.78 -7.18 -18.61
CA GLN A 77 -18.49 -7.45 -17.97
C GLN A 77 -17.35 -6.51 -18.41
N ASN A 78 -17.67 -5.37 -19.04
CA ASN A 78 -16.65 -4.37 -19.32
C ASN A 78 -16.36 -3.54 -18.07
N LEU A 79 -15.09 -3.22 -17.86
CA LEU A 79 -14.69 -2.30 -16.80
C LEU A 79 -15.12 -0.88 -17.19
N VAL A 80 -15.99 -0.25 -16.39
CA VAL A 80 -16.50 1.11 -16.61
C VAL A 80 -15.88 2.14 -15.69
N GLY A 81 -15.26 1.71 -14.59
CA GLY A 81 -14.61 2.63 -13.66
C GLY A 81 -14.22 1.97 -12.34
N THR A 82 -14.00 2.80 -11.36
CA THR A 82 -13.60 2.41 -10.01
C THR A 82 -14.49 3.07 -8.95
N LEU A 83 -14.63 2.42 -7.81
CA LEU A 83 -15.31 2.94 -6.63
C LEU A 83 -14.30 2.95 -5.47
N SER A 84 -13.88 4.12 -5.04
CA SER A 84 -12.90 4.28 -3.97
C SER A 84 -13.57 4.32 -2.60
N GLU A 85 -12.79 4.07 -1.54
CA GLU A 85 -13.23 4.22 -0.16
C GLU A 85 -13.83 5.60 0.13
N ASP A 86 -13.25 6.68 -0.42
CA ASP A 86 -13.77 8.03 -0.28
C ASP A 86 -15.18 8.20 -0.86
N GLN A 87 -15.45 7.57 -2.00
CA GLN A 87 -16.77 7.58 -2.64
C GLN A 87 -17.79 6.77 -1.82
N LEU A 88 -17.37 5.62 -1.26
CA LEU A 88 -18.19 4.84 -0.32
C LEU A 88 -18.51 5.65 0.93
N MET A 89 -17.51 6.26 1.56
CA MET A 89 -17.70 7.09 2.74
C MET A 89 -18.58 8.31 2.46
N LYS A 90 -18.56 8.85 1.24
CA LYS A 90 -19.46 9.92 0.81
C LYS A 90 -20.93 9.45 0.76
N ALA A 91 -21.19 8.26 0.22
CA ALA A 91 -22.52 7.67 0.20
C ALA A 91 -23.01 7.36 1.62
N ILE A 92 -22.16 6.80 2.49
CA ILE A 92 -22.47 6.51 3.89
C ILE A 92 -22.85 7.79 4.64
N ARG A 93 -22.06 8.86 4.50
CA ARG A 93 -22.38 10.17 5.14
C ARG A 93 -23.70 10.76 4.67
N LYS A 94 -24.06 10.54 3.41
CA LYS A 94 -25.34 10.96 2.84
C LYS A 94 -26.50 10.01 3.18
N LYS A 95 -26.22 8.85 3.76
CA LYS A 95 -27.17 7.76 3.98
C LYS A 95 -27.84 7.28 2.67
N ASP A 96 -27.10 7.35 1.57
CA ASP A 96 -27.57 7.04 0.24
C ASP A 96 -27.17 5.62 -0.16
N PHE A 97 -27.86 4.65 0.40
CA PHE A 97 -27.59 3.23 0.15
C PHE A 97 -28.38 2.67 -1.04
N GLY A 98 -29.46 3.33 -1.45
CA GLY A 98 -30.35 2.87 -2.51
C GLY A 98 -29.95 3.34 -3.91
N SER A 99 -29.14 4.37 -4.04
CA SER A 99 -28.68 4.86 -5.35
C SER A 99 -27.76 3.84 -6.05
N PRO A 100 -27.80 3.78 -7.38
CA PRO A 100 -26.91 2.92 -8.11
C PRO A 100 -25.44 3.39 -7.99
N VAL A 101 -24.51 2.44 -8.01
CA VAL A 101 -23.06 2.68 -7.97
C VAL A 101 -22.60 3.66 -9.04
N SER A 102 -23.28 3.65 -10.21
CA SER A 102 -23.00 4.59 -11.31
C SER A 102 -23.03 6.07 -10.92
N HIS A 103 -23.74 6.45 -9.84
CA HIS A 103 -23.77 7.83 -9.34
C HIS A 103 -22.49 8.23 -8.55
N TYR A 104 -21.70 7.26 -8.16
CA TYR A 104 -20.53 7.46 -7.29
C TYR A 104 -19.21 7.03 -7.92
N LEU A 105 -19.25 6.23 -9.00
CA LEU A 105 -18.03 5.70 -9.59
C LEU A 105 -17.17 6.80 -10.24
N HIS A 106 -15.87 6.58 -10.25
CA HIS A 106 -14.93 7.33 -11.04
C HIS A 106 -14.78 6.66 -12.41
N HIS A 107 -15.17 7.38 -13.48
CA HIS A 107 -15.12 6.85 -14.83
C HIS A 107 -13.69 6.80 -15.36
N GLY A 108 -13.39 5.74 -16.06
CA GLY A 108 -12.07 5.49 -16.61
C GLY A 108 -11.09 5.00 -15.55
N SER A 109 -10.15 4.21 -15.98
CA SER A 109 -9.05 3.73 -15.15
C SER A 109 -7.86 3.48 -16.04
N GLU A 110 -6.73 4.08 -15.69
CA GLU A 110 -5.46 3.71 -16.31
C GLU A 110 -5.09 2.29 -15.89
N GLY A 111 -4.82 1.44 -16.88
CA GLY A 111 -4.36 0.09 -16.63
C GLY A 111 -2.87 0.03 -16.33
N LEU A 112 -2.47 -1.06 -15.67
CA LEU A 112 -1.09 -1.45 -15.47
C LEU A 112 -0.80 -2.70 -16.31
N LEU A 113 0.47 -2.89 -16.65
CA LEU A 113 0.97 -4.13 -17.23
C LEU A 113 1.77 -4.90 -16.18
N PRO A 114 1.83 -6.23 -16.24
CA PRO A 114 2.63 -7.04 -15.30
C PRO A 114 4.10 -6.66 -15.25
N ALA A 115 4.65 -6.17 -16.37
CA ALA A 115 6.05 -5.77 -16.50
C ALA A 115 6.33 -4.33 -16.03
N ASP A 116 5.30 -3.54 -15.72
CA ASP A 116 5.48 -2.19 -15.19
C ASP A 116 6.24 -2.26 -13.86
N ASP A 117 7.11 -1.29 -13.63
CA ASP A 117 7.81 -1.16 -12.34
C ASP A 117 6.83 -0.72 -11.24
N LEU A 118 7.11 -1.19 -10.03
CA LEU A 118 6.20 -0.96 -8.90
C LEU A 118 6.17 0.52 -8.46
N ARG A 119 7.25 1.28 -8.71
CA ARG A 119 7.29 2.72 -8.44
C ARG A 119 6.29 3.46 -9.33
N SER A 120 6.26 3.15 -10.62
CA SER A 120 5.28 3.74 -11.56
C SER A 120 3.84 3.40 -11.18
N ALA A 121 3.57 2.17 -10.73
CA ALA A 121 2.27 1.77 -10.23
C ALA A 121 1.83 2.59 -8.99
N VAL A 122 2.74 2.78 -8.03
CA VAL A 122 2.51 3.62 -6.84
C VAL A 122 2.20 5.06 -7.24
N HIS A 123 2.99 5.63 -8.16
CA HIS A 123 2.78 6.99 -8.65
C HIS A 123 1.41 7.14 -9.34
N LYS A 124 1.01 6.17 -10.17
CA LYS A 124 -0.32 6.16 -10.81
C LYS A 124 -1.45 6.09 -9.79
N LEU A 125 -1.34 5.23 -8.77
CA LEU A 125 -2.34 5.16 -7.69
C LEU A 125 -2.48 6.47 -6.92
N GLN A 126 -1.37 7.14 -6.61
CA GLN A 126 -1.36 8.41 -5.90
C GLN A 126 -1.93 9.56 -6.74
N SER A 127 -1.59 9.61 -8.02
CA SER A 127 -2.04 10.68 -8.93
C SER A 127 -3.50 10.53 -9.33
N SER A 128 -3.99 9.31 -9.47
CA SER A 128 -5.38 9.03 -9.90
C SER A 128 -6.40 9.14 -8.78
N GLN A 129 -5.98 9.07 -7.51
CA GLN A 129 -6.84 9.10 -6.32
C GLN A 129 -7.94 8.00 -6.29
N VAL A 130 -7.75 6.93 -7.08
CA VAL A 130 -8.77 5.86 -7.20
C VAL A 130 -8.52 4.68 -6.25
N GLY A 131 -7.33 4.59 -5.66
CA GLY A 131 -6.96 3.56 -4.68
C GLY A 131 -6.79 2.14 -5.23
N ILE A 132 -7.20 1.88 -6.49
CA ILE A 132 -7.13 0.59 -7.17
C ILE A 132 -6.90 0.78 -8.67
N LEU A 133 -6.05 -0.04 -9.27
CA LEU A 133 -5.78 -0.04 -10.71
C LEU A 133 -5.92 -1.45 -11.28
N PRO A 134 -6.57 -1.60 -12.46
CA PRO A 134 -6.64 -2.87 -13.17
C PRO A 134 -5.29 -3.22 -13.78
N VAL A 135 -4.98 -4.51 -13.84
CA VAL A 135 -3.78 -5.05 -14.50
C VAL A 135 -4.20 -5.87 -15.71
N TYR A 136 -3.65 -5.52 -16.86
CA TYR A 136 -3.95 -6.17 -18.15
C TYR A 136 -2.74 -6.92 -18.68
N GLU A 137 -2.99 -8.10 -19.24
CA GLU A 137 -2.00 -8.88 -19.99
C GLU A 137 -2.64 -9.38 -21.29
N GLY A 138 -2.01 -9.06 -22.41
CA GLY A 138 -2.57 -9.43 -23.72
C GLY A 138 -3.94 -8.82 -24.03
N GLY A 139 -4.31 -7.72 -23.39
CA GLY A 139 -5.62 -7.07 -23.51
C GLY A 139 -6.69 -7.61 -22.54
N GLU A 140 -6.37 -8.64 -21.78
CA GLU A 140 -7.28 -9.23 -20.78
C GLU A 140 -7.00 -8.68 -19.40
N LEU A 141 -8.06 -8.44 -18.62
CA LEU A 141 -7.97 -8.06 -17.21
C LEU A 141 -7.60 -9.27 -16.36
N ILE A 142 -6.35 -9.31 -15.86
CA ILE A 142 -5.82 -10.45 -15.10
C ILE A 142 -5.86 -10.26 -13.58
N GLY A 143 -6.10 -9.05 -13.10
CA GLY A 143 -6.13 -8.77 -11.68
C GLY A 143 -6.09 -7.29 -11.37
N VAL A 144 -5.78 -6.96 -10.12
CA VAL A 144 -5.75 -5.60 -9.60
C VAL A 144 -4.50 -5.35 -8.77
N VAL A 145 -4.10 -4.09 -8.68
CA VAL A 145 -3.18 -3.56 -7.67
C VAL A 145 -3.90 -2.45 -6.93
N ASP A 146 -3.90 -2.53 -5.61
CA ASP A 146 -4.48 -1.51 -4.73
C ASP A 146 -3.47 -1.03 -3.67
N THR A 147 -3.80 0.03 -2.99
CA THR A 147 -2.97 0.60 -1.92
C THR A 147 -2.67 -0.43 -0.83
N GLN A 148 -3.62 -1.31 -0.52
CA GLN A 148 -3.47 -2.35 0.50
C GLN A 148 -2.43 -3.39 0.10
N SER A 149 -2.49 -3.88 -1.15
CA SER A 149 -1.51 -4.86 -1.66
C SER A 149 -0.09 -4.31 -1.69
N ILE A 150 0.08 -3.03 -2.04
CA ILE A 150 1.38 -2.35 -1.99
C ILE A 150 1.89 -2.26 -0.54
N ASN A 151 1.06 -1.79 0.39
CA ASN A 151 1.44 -1.64 1.80
C ASN A 151 1.83 -2.99 2.42
N ASN A 152 1.06 -4.04 2.16
CA ASN A 152 1.34 -5.40 2.63
C ASN A 152 2.67 -5.92 2.05
N PHE A 153 2.89 -5.71 0.76
CA PHE A 153 4.14 -6.11 0.10
C PHE A 153 5.35 -5.39 0.70
N LEU A 154 5.29 -4.07 0.87
CA LEU A 154 6.36 -3.28 1.48
C LEU A 154 6.67 -3.74 2.91
N ALA A 155 5.65 -3.99 3.73
CA ALA A 155 5.83 -4.49 5.09
C ALA A 155 6.56 -5.84 5.12
N ILE A 156 6.20 -6.77 4.22
CA ILE A 156 6.85 -8.08 4.10
C ILE A 156 8.31 -7.93 3.66
N GLN A 157 8.61 -7.08 2.68
CA GLN A 157 9.97 -6.87 2.19
C GLN A 157 10.88 -6.21 3.25
N GLN A 158 10.35 -5.25 4.01
CA GLN A 158 11.07 -4.64 5.11
C GLN A 158 11.38 -5.65 6.23
N GLY A 159 10.42 -6.51 6.58
CA GLY A 159 10.62 -7.58 7.55
C GLY A 159 11.72 -8.57 7.14
N LYS A 160 11.75 -8.97 5.86
CA LYS A 160 12.80 -9.85 5.31
C LYS A 160 14.20 -9.23 5.35
N LYS A 161 14.32 -7.91 5.08
CA LYS A 161 15.62 -7.21 5.15
C LYS A 161 16.15 -7.11 6.59
N GLN A 162 15.27 -6.91 7.57
CA GLN A 162 15.67 -6.85 9.00
C GLN A 162 16.09 -8.22 9.53
N GLY A 163 15.41 -9.30 9.13
CA GLY A 163 15.78 -10.67 9.48
C GLY A 163 17.19 -11.06 8.98
N LYS A 164 17.54 -10.68 7.74
CA LYS A 164 18.89 -10.92 7.18
C LYS A 164 19.99 -10.14 7.92
N LYS A 165 19.69 -8.92 8.39
CA LYS A 165 20.67 -8.09 9.13
C LYS A 165 20.93 -8.63 10.54
N LYS A 166 19.97 -9.32 11.17
CA LYS A 166 20.14 -9.99 12.46
C LYS A 166 20.92 -11.30 12.38
N SER A 167 20.84 -12.03 11.27
CA SER A 167 21.55 -13.29 11.06
C SER A 167 23.01 -13.11 10.62
N SER A 168 23.42 -11.92 10.24
CA SER A 168 24.78 -11.59 9.79
C SER A 168 25.68 -10.96 10.86
N VAL A 169 25.23 -10.93 12.13
CA VAL A 169 26.10 -10.59 13.26
C VAL A 169 26.97 -11.82 13.56
N PRO A 170 28.30 -11.76 13.41
CA PRO A 170 29.17 -12.90 13.72
C PRO A 170 29.05 -13.23 15.21
N GLN A 171 28.86 -14.51 15.52
CA GLN A 171 29.04 -15.06 16.89
C GLN A 171 30.51 -14.99 17.29
N LEU A 172 31.04 -13.82 17.56
CA LEU A 172 32.35 -13.60 18.15
C LEU A 172 32.18 -13.17 19.60
N ALA A 173 31.73 -14.07 20.47
CA ALA A 173 31.95 -14.01 21.91
C ALA A 173 31.29 -15.18 22.65
N ARG A 174 31.71 -16.42 22.35
CA ARG A 174 31.48 -17.55 23.27
C ARG A 174 32.60 -18.56 23.18
N ASN A 175 33.80 -18.16 23.49
CA ASN A 175 34.88 -19.05 23.96
C ASN A 175 35.83 -18.26 24.84
N GLY A 176 35.38 -17.93 26.04
CA GLY A 176 36.19 -17.55 27.15
C GLY A 176 36.06 -18.63 28.22
N ALA A 177 36.51 -19.82 27.94
CA ALA A 177 36.75 -20.81 28.95
C ALA A 177 38.13 -20.53 29.55
N LEU A 178 38.16 -20.10 30.79
CA LEU A 178 39.36 -20.02 31.60
C LEU A 178 39.89 -21.43 31.89
N PRO A 179 41.20 -21.67 31.79
CA PRO A 179 41.79 -22.89 32.34
C PRO A 179 41.88 -22.75 33.83
N GLY A 180 41.28 -23.66 34.57
CA GLY A 180 41.42 -23.79 36.02
C GLY A 180 42.82 -24.27 36.37
N GLU A 181 43.35 -23.63 37.38
CA GLU A 181 44.49 -24.11 38.14
C GLU A 181 44.10 -25.30 39.02
N ALA A 182 44.93 -26.28 39.02
CA ALA A 182 45.49 -26.92 40.23
C ALA A 182 46.46 -28.01 39.84
#